data_aac8596e764a89dc4db7a08913f94678
#
_entry.id   aac8596e764a89dc4db7a08913f94678
#
_cell.length_a   1.000
_cell.length_b   1.000
_cell.length_c   1.000
_cell.angle_alpha   90.00
_cell.angle_beta   90.00
_cell.angle_gamma   90.00
#
_symmetry.space_group_name_H-M   'P 1'
#
loop_
_entity.id
_entity.type
_entity.pdbx_description
1 polymer ?
#
loop_
_entity_poly.entity_id
_entity_poly.type
_entity_poly.pdbx_seq_one_letter_code
_entity_poly.pdbx_strand_id
1 'polypeptide(L)'
;MNKLAQLTHQLPRATVRTFSTGAPTTGKIWANSSDAVADIPDGSTITVGGFGLCGIPENLINALRDTGTKDLTAVSNNAGVDDFGLGLLLETKQIKRMISSYVGENKLFEEQYLSGKLEVELTPQGTLAERLRAGGSGIPAFYTPTAAGTWVQEGGCPIKYNADGTVQ
;
A
#
# COMPACT_ATOMS: atom_id res chain seq x y z
N MET A 1 15.48 49.62 -25.33
CA MET A 1 15.71 48.33 -26.03
C MET A 1 15.51 47.22 -24.99
N ASN A 2 14.33 46.61 -25.04
CA ASN A 2 13.88 45.56 -24.12
C ASN A 2 14.51 44.22 -24.44
N LYS A 3 15.22 43.63 -23.47
CA LYS A 3 15.54 42.19 -23.46
C LYS A 3 14.59 41.46 -22.51
N LEU A 4 13.48 41.00 -23.04
CA LEU A 4 12.66 39.99 -22.39
C LEU A 4 13.39 38.64 -22.53
N ALA A 5 14.02 38.16 -21.47
CA ALA A 5 14.56 36.82 -21.42
C ALA A 5 13.39 35.84 -21.30
N GLN A 6 13.25 34.98 -22.28
CA GLN A 6 12.30 33.88 -22.28
C GLN A 6 12.78 32.84 -21.25
N LEU A 7 12.10 32.78 -20.11
CA LEU A 7 12.18 31.65 -19.19
C LEU A 7 11.27 30.53 -19.73
N THR A 8 11.83 29.64 -20.52
CA THR A 8 11.19 28.38 -20.84
C THR A 8 11.30 27.45 -19.61
N HIS A 9 10.26 27.45 -18.77
CA HIS A 9 10.08 26.40 -17.77
C HIS A 9 9.87 25.07 -18.50
N GLN A 10 10.91 24.26 -18.58
CA GLN A 10 10.76 22.86 -18.95
C GLN A 10 10.07 22.13 -17.79
N LEU A 11 8.78 21.90 -17.93
CA LEU A 11 8.07 20.97 -17.07
C LEU A 11 8.73 19.59 -17.19
N PRO A 12 8.99 18.88 -16.09
CA PRO A 12 9.52 17.53 -16.16
C PRO A 12 8.53 16.68 -16.97
N ARG A 13 9.02 16.05 -18.02
CA ARG A 13 8.24 15.07 -18.79
C ARG A 13 7.78 13.99 -17.82
N ALA A 14 6.48 13.90 -17.60
CA ALA A 14 5.89 12.78 -16.93
C ALA A 14 6.31 11.51 -17.68
N THR A 15 7.13 10.69 -17.03
CA THR A 15 7.49 9.37 -17.55
C THR A 15 6.22 8.54 -17.49
N VAL A 16 5.53 8.42 -18.60
CA VAL A 16 4.43 7.44 -18.74
C VAL A 16 5.09 6.08 -18.55
N ARG A 17 4.91 5.48 -17.39
CA ARG A 17 5.25 4.08 -17.18
C ARG A 17 4.35 3.26 -18.10
N THR A 18 4.89 2.83 -19.22
CA THR A 18 4.26 1.77 -20.01
C THR A 18 4.26 0.52 -19.13
N PHE A 19 3.09 0.08 -18.71
CA PHE A 19 2.95 -1.26 -18.18
C PHE A 19 3.46 -2.22 -19.26
N SER A 20 4.52 -2.95 -18.94
CA SER A 20 5.00 -4.02 -19.80
C SER A 20 3.87 -5.05 -19.88
N THR A 21 3.21 -5.10 -21.04
CA THR A 21 2.20 -6.11 -21.32
C THR A 21 2.87 -7.43 -21.71
N GLY A 22 3.70 -7.96 -20.82
CA GLY A 22 4.15 -9.34 -20.86
C GLY A 22 3.10 -10.29 -20.30
N ALA A 23 1.83 -9.88 -20.21
CA ALA A 23 0.75 -10.75 -19.81
C ALA A 23 0.56 -11.86 -20.86
N PRO A 24 0.45 -13.14 -20.43
CA PRO A 24 0.12 -14.20 -21.34
C PRO A 24 -1.22 -13.89 -22.00
N THR A 25 -1.30 -14.11 -23.28
CA THR A 25 -2.43 -13.78 -24.18
C THR A 25 -3.72 -14.58 -23.90
N THR A 26 -3.84 -15.26 -22.78
CA THR A 26 -4.89 -16.23 -22.46
C THR A 26 -5.76 -15.88 -21.25
N GLY A 27 -5.97 -14.58 -20.95
CA GLY A 27 -6.99 -14.18 -19.98
C GLY A 27 -6.46 -14.00 -18.55
N LYS A 28 -7.39 -13.88 -17.58
CA LYS A 28 -7.11 -13.57 -16.17
C LYS A 28 -6.81 -14.81 -15.31
N ILE A 29 -6.70 -16.00 -15.93
CA ILE A 29 -6.50 -17.27 -15.24
C ILE A 29 -5.04 -17.67 -15.37
N TRP A 30 -4.38 -17.90 -14.24
CA TRP A 30 -3.01 -18.36 -14.15
C TRP A 30 -2.96 -19.84 -13.73
N ALA A 31 -1.96 -20.56 -14.18
CA ALA A 31 -1.81 -21.97 -13.86
C ALA A 31 -1.39 -22.20 -12.39
N ASN A 32 -0.62 -21.24 -11.83
CA ASN A 32 -0.16 -21.30 -10.45
C ASN A 32 0.03 -19.88 -9.88
N SER A 33 0.17 -19.78 -8.57
CA SER A 33 0.32 -18.51 -7.86
C SER A 33 1.68 -17.83 -8.11
N SER A 34 2.73 -18.61 -8.33
CA SER A 34 4.07 -18.07 -8.55
C SER A 34 4.15 -17.29 -9.86
N ASP A 35 3.57 -17.83 -10.94
CA ASP A 35 3.50 -17.12 -12.21
C ASP A 35 2.64 -15.85 -12.13
N ALA A 36 1.59 -15.90 -11.30
CA ALA A 36 0.66 -14.79 -11.14
C ALA A 36 1.27 -13.57 -10.43
N VAL A 37 2.34 -13.74 -9.65
CA VAL A 37 3.02 -12.67 -8.90
C VAL A 37 4.40 -12.34 -9.44
N ALA A 38 4.89 -13.07 -10.45
CA ALA A 38 6.25 -12.96 -10.95
C ALA A 38 6.58 -11.58 -11.57
N ASP A 39 5.58 -10.84 -12.00
CA ASP A 39 5.71 -9.53 -12.62
C ASP A 39 5.55 -8.35 -11.63
N ILE A 40 5.45 -8.61 -10.33
CA ILE A 40 5.35 -7.57 -9.31
C ILE A 40 6.76 -7.06 -8.98
N PRO A 41 7.15 -5.85 -9.41
CA PRO A 41 8.46 -5.30 -9.12
C PRO A 41 8.57 -4.71 -7.72
N ASP A 42 9.80 -4.49 -7.26
CA ASP A 42 10.08 -3.72 -6.04
C ASP A 42 9.41 -2.34 -6.07
N GLY A 43 8.96 -1.88 -4.91
CA GLY A 43 8.29 -0.60 -4.75
C GLY A 43 6.84 -0.57 -5.23
N SER A 44 6.26 -1.72 -5.61
CA SER A 44 4.87 -1.80 -6.04
C SER A 44 3.88 -1.45 -4.94
N THR A 45 2.74 -0.87 -5.33
CA THR A 45 1.56 -0.77 -4.47
C THR A 45 0.60 -1.91 -4.80
N ILE A 46 0.30 -2.73 -3.81
CA ILE A 46 -0.62 -3.86 -3.93
C ILE A 46 -1.86 -3.65 -3.08
N THR A 47 -3.02 -4.03 -3.60
CA THR A 47 -4.26 -4.06 -2.84
C THR A 47 -4.60 -5.51 -2.52
N VAL A 48 -4.76 -5.82 -1.23
CA VAL A 48 -4.96 -7.20 -0.76
C VAL A 48 -6.28 -7.28 -0.03
N GLY A 49 -7.17 -8.15 -0.51
CA GLY A 49 -8.46 -8.43 0.12
C GLY A 49 -8.30 -9.15 1.45
N GLY A 50 -9.34 -9.10 2.26
CA GLY A 50 -9.43 -9.80 3.53
C GLY A 50 -10.06 -8.94 4.62
N PHE A 51 -10.64 -9.62 5.60
CA PHE A 51 -11.16 -9.06 6.84
C PHE A 51 -10.63 -9.91 8.00
N GLY A 52 -9.64 -9.43 8.70
CA GLY A 52 -8.83 -10.29 9.55
C GLY A 52 -8.14 -11.36 8.69
N LEU A 53 -8.49 -12.61 8.92
CA LEU A 53 -8.00 -13.76 8.14
C LEU A 53 -9.02 -14.26 7.10
N CYS A 54 -10.24 -13.72 7.10
CA CYS A 54 -11.29 -14.17 6.20
C CYS A 54 -11.10 -13.59 4.81
N GLY A 55 -11.05 -14.45 3.78
CA GLY A 55 -11.00 -14.05 2.38
C GLY A 55 -9.66 -13.50 1.89
N ILE A 56 -8.56 -13.75 2.61
CA ILE A 56 -7.21 -13.41 2.16
C ILE A 56 -6.75 -14.32 1.03
N PRO A 57 -5.93 -13.82 0.08
CA PRO A 57 -5.37 -14.61 -1.01
C PRO A 57 -4.10 -15.35 -0.55
N GLU A 58 -4.23 -16.38 0.29
CA GLU A 58 -3.12 -17.09 0.96
C GLU A 58 -2.02 -17.54 0.00
N ASN A 59 -2.42 -18.20 -1.10
CA ASN A 59 -1.46 -18.74 -2.07
C ASN A 59 -0.66 -17.64 -2.78
N LEU A 60 -1.30 -16.49 -3.08
CA LEU A 60 -0.60 -15.35 -3.69
C LEU A 60 0.33 -14.67 -2.70
N ILE A 61 -0.06 -14.57 -1.41
CA ILE A 61 0.79 -14.00 -0.36
C ILE A 61 2.03 -14.87 -0.17
N ASN A 62 1.88 -16.19 -0.08
CA ASN A 62 3.00 -17.11 0.02
C ASN A 62 3.92 -17.02 -1.20
N ALA A 63 3.36 -17.03 -2.40
CA ALA A 63 4.14 -16.89 -3.62
C ALA A 63 4.91 -15.56 -3.67
N LEU A 64 4.27 -14.45 -3.28
CA LEU A 64 4.92 -13.13 -3.23
C LEU A 64 6.02 -13.06 -2.16
N ARG A 65 5.85 -13.75 -1.02
CA ARG A 65 6.92 -13.90 -0.03
C ARG A 65 8.14 -14.57 -0.68
N ASP A 66 7.93 -15.63 -1.42
CA ASP A 66 9.00 -16.44 -2.02
C ASP A 66 9.73 -15.71 -3.16
N THR A 67 9.12 -14.71 -3.80
CA THR A 67 9.81 -13.84 -4.78
C THR A 67 10.86 -12.94 -4.14
N GLY A 68 10.73 -12.60 -2.85
CA GLY A 68 11.61 -11.67 -2.16
C GLY A 68 11.46 -10.21 -2.61
N THR A 69 10.42 -9.86 -3.35
CA THR A 69 10.09 -8.48 -3.78
C THR A 69 10.04 -7.54 -2.58
N LYS A 70 10.64 -6.35 -2.68
CA LYS A 70 10.86 -5.42 -1.56
C LYS A 70 10.14 -4.09 -1.76
N ASP A 71 10.17 -3.30 -0.68
CA ASP A 71 9.66 -1.92 -0.65
C ASP A 71 8.18 -1.81 -1.04
N LEU A 72 7.40 -2.85 -0.79
CA LEU A 72 5.98 -2.89 -1.12
C LEU A 72 5.18 -1.89 -0.27
N THR A 73 4.20 -1.25 -0.90
CA THR A 73 3.10 -0.57 -0.21
C THR A 73 1.88 -1.48 -0.26
N ALA A 74 1.44 -1.98 0.88
CA ALA A 74 0.26 -2.83 0.95
C ALA A 74 -0.96 -2.06 1.44
N VAL A 75 -2.05 -2.13 0.69
CA VAL A 75 -3.36 -1.55 1.03
C VAL A 75 -4.30 -2.70 1.38
N SER A 76 -4.67 -2.81 2.64
CA SER A 76 -5.52 -3.90 3.15
C SER A 76 -6.24 -3.47 4.42
N ASN A 77 -7.31 -4.18 4.78
CA ASN A 77 -8.02 -3.94 6.04
C ASN A 77 -7.08 -4.02 7.26
N ASN A 78 -6.26 -5.06 7.33
CA ASN A 78 -5.18 -5.25 8.29
C ASN A 78 -4.06 -6.12 7.68
N ALA A 79 -3.11 -6.57 8.49
CA ALA A 79 -2.00 -7.42 8.04
C ALA A 79 -2.13 -8.89 8.48
N GLY A 80 -3.33 -9.36 8.82
CA GLY A 80 -3.51 -10.70 9.38
C GLY A 80 -2.94 -10.80 10.79
N VAL A 81 -2.27 -11.89 11.07
CA VAL A 81 -1.54 -12.15 12.32
C VAL A 81 -0.04 -12.36 12.02
N ASP A 82 0.78 -12.54 13.05
CA ASP A 82 2.25 -12.59 12.91
C ASP A 82 2.72 -13.63 11.89
N ASP A 83 2.12 -14.82 11.90
CA ASP A 83 2.55 -15.99 11.10
C ASP A 83 1.57 -16.36 9.97
N PHE A 84 0.57 -15.53 9.66
CA PHE A 84 -0.42 -15.80 8.63
C PHE A 84 -0.96 -14.54 7.95
N GLY A 85 -1.22 -14.63 6.65
CA GLY A 85 -1.63 -13.49 5.85
C GLY A 85 -0.47 -12.55 5.54
N LEU A 86 -0.73 -11.24 5.47
CA LEU A 86 0.31 -10.24 5.21
C LEU A 86 1.38 -10.15 6.30
N GLY A 87 1.14 -10.73 7.50
CA GLY A 87 2.15 -10.87 8.54
C GLY A 87 3.43 -11.55 8.03
N LEU A 88 3.30 -12.53 7.15
CA LEU A 88 4.44 -13.20 6.51
C LEU A 88 5.35 -12.23 5.71
N LEU A 89 4.76 -11.23 5.05
CA LEU A 89 5.52 -10.22 4.31
C LEU A 89 6.11 -9.14 5.23
N LEU A 90 5.54 -8.94 6.42
CA LEU A 90 6.11 -8.09 7.46
C LEU A 90 7.32 -8.79 8.11
N GLU A 91 7.25 -10.10 8.36
CA GLU A 91 8.34 -10.90 8.90
C GLU A 91 9.58 -10.83 7.99
N THR A 92 9.38 -10.97 6.69
CA THR A 92 10.46 -10.87 5.69
C THR A 92 10.86 -9.45 5.33
N LYS A 93 10.21 -8.43 5.92
CA LYS A 93 10.44 -6.99 5.66
C LYS A 93 10.28 -6.61 4.18
N GLN A 94 9.38 -7.26 3.49
CA GLN A 94 9.03 -6.95 2.12
C GLN A 94 8.11 -5.74 2.02
N ILE A 95 7.32 -5.46 3.07
CA ILE A 95 6.44 -4.31 3.15
C ILE A 95 7.18 -3.13 3.80
N LYS A 96 7.24 -2.02 3.09
CA LYS A 96 7.76 -0.73 3.58
C LYS A 96 6.66 0.15 4.17
N ARG A 97 5.44 0.05 3.62
CA ARG A 97 4.30 0.87 4.02
C ARG A 97 3.01 0.06 4.02
N MET A 98 2.25 0.21 5.10
CA MET A 98 0.88 -0.28 5.22
C MET A 98 -0.11 0.88 5.17
N ILE A 99 -1.17 0.73 4.40
CA ILE A 99 -2.38 1.58 4.45
C ILE A 99 -3.51 0.66 4.89
N SER A 100 -3.93 0.78 6.13
CA SER A 100 -4.86 -0.16 6.74
C SER A 100 -5.84 0.50 7.71
N SER A 101 -6.91 -0.22 8.03
CA SER A 101 -7.95 0.30 8.93
C SER A 101 -7.60 0.09 10.39
N TYR A 102 -6.82 -0.94 10.71
CA TYR A 102 -6.35 -1.18 12.07
C TYR A 102 -5.18 -2.18 12.09
N VAL A 103 -4.44 -2.21 13.21
CA VAL A 103 -3.27 -3.09 13.37
C VAL A 103 -3.69 -4.53 13.68
N GLY A 104 -4.72 -4.72 14.49
CA GLY A 104 -5.24 -6.03 14.87
C GLY A 104 -4.38 -6.75 15.92
N GLU A 105 -4.43 -8.09 15.90
CA GLU A 105 -3.66 -8.96 16.78
C GLU A 105 -2.30 -9.35 16.19
N ASN A 106 -1.69 -8.46 15.42
CA ASN A 106 -0.38 -8.67 14.82
C ASN A 106 0.67 -7.87 15.59
N LYS A 107 1.39 -8.55 16.48
CA LYS A 107 2.42 -7.93 17.34
C LYS A 107 3.60 -7.41 16.54
N LEU A 108 4.00 -8.13 15.50
CA LEU A 108 5.09 -7.73 14.61
C LEU A 108 4.75 -6.44 13.86
N PHE A 109 3.51 -6.27 13.44
CA PHE A 109 3.01 -5.04 12.83
C PHE A 109 3.14 -3.86 13.80
N GLU A 110 2.63 -4.04 15.03
CA GLU A 110 2.73 -3.02 16.08
C GLU A 110 4.19 -2.64 16.38
N GLU A 111 5.05 -3.63 16.60
CA GLU A 111 6.46 -3.42 16.90
C GLU A 111 7.18 -2.67 15.76
N GLN A 112 6.97 -3.07 14.51
CA GLN A 112 7.60 -2.41 13.37
C GLN A 112 7.13 -0.98 13.18
N TYR A 113 5.85 -0.70 13.45
CA TYR A 113 5.30 0.65 13.40
C TYR A 113 5.91 1.53 14.48
N LEU A 114 5.83 1.12 15.74
CA LEU A 114 6.30 1.91 16.88
C LEU A 114 7.83 2.10 16.89
N SER A 115 8.59 1.16 16.31
CA SER A 115 10.04 1.28 16.16
C SER A 115 10.49 2.06 14.92
N GLY A 116 9.55 2.60 14.13
CA GLY A 116 9.86 3.37 12.92
C GLY A 116 10.35 2.55 11.72
N LYS A 117 10.29 1.22 11.80
CA LYS A 117 10.70 0.33 10.70
C LYS A 117 9.65 0.21 9.60
N LEU A 118 8.39 0.50 9.91
CA LEU A 118 7.25 0.42 9.00
C LEU A 118 6.51 1.75 8.97
N GLU A 119 6.19 2.24 7.79
CA GLU A 119 5.24 3.34 7.64
C GLU A 119 3.81 2.81 7.70
N VAL A 120 2.96 3.45 8.51
CA VAL A 120 1.56 3.03 8.66
C VAL A 120 0.62 4.22 8.53
N GLU A 121 -0.27 4.15 7.56
CA GLU A 121 -1.37 5.09 7.41
C GLU A 121 -2.65 4.41 7.88
N LEU A 122 -3.15 4.84 9.05
CA LEU A 122 -4.42 4.34 9.57
C LEU A 122 -5.58 5.10 8.93
N THR A 123 -6.37 4.38 8.16
CA THR A 123 -7.50 4.91 7.39
C THR A 123 -8.78 4.18 7.79
N PRO A 124 -9.86 4.87 8.19
CA PRO A 124 -11.13 4.21 8.49
C PRO A 124 -11.60 3.32 7.35
N GLN A 125 -12.14 2.14 7.65
CA GLN A 125 -12.42 1.10 6.64
C GLN A 125 -13.32 1.59 5.50
N GLY A 126 -14.39 2.32 5.79
CA GLY A 126 -15.26 2.89 4.76
C GLY A 126 -14.52 3.89 3.87
N THR A 127 -13.64 4.69 4.44
CA THR A 127 -12.79 5.63 3.70
C THR A 127 -11.77 4.89 2.84
N LEU A 128 -11.17 3.80 3.35
CA LEU A 128 -10.24 2.96 2.57
C LEU A 128 -10.94 2.40 1.33
N ALA A 129 -12.12 1.81 1.50
CA ALA A 129 -12.91 1.25 0.41
C ALA A 129 -13.31 2.32 -0.62
N GLU A 130 -13.75 3.49 -0.15
CA GLU A 130 -14.16 4.59 -1.03
C GLU A 130 -12.97 5.21 -1.77
N ARG A 131 -11.80 5.29 -1.16
CA ARG A 131 -10.56 5.71 -1.85
C ARG A 131 -10.22 4.77 -3.01
N LEU A 132 -10.34 3.46 -2.81
CA LEU A 132 -10.13 2.47 -3.89
C LEU A 132 -11.16 2.64 -5.01
N ARG A 133 -12.44 2.81 -4.67
CA ARG A 133 -13.51 3.05 -5.64
C ARG A 133 -13.27 4.34 -6.42
N ALA A 134 -12.99 5.44 -5.72
CA ALA A 134 -12.76 6.75 -6.34
C ALA A 134 -11.54 6.71 -7.27
N GLY A 135 -10.42 6.12 -6.82
CA GLY A 135 -9.21 5.96 -7.62
C GLY A 135 -9.46 5.15 -8.88
N GLY A 136 -10.17 4.02 -8.77
CA GLY A 136 -10.53 3.17 -9.92
C GLY A 136 -11.53 3.80 -10.90
N SER A 137 -12.27 4.80 -10.44
CA SER A 137 -13.28 5.52 -11.25
C SER A 137 -12.81 6.90 -11.74
N GLY A 138 -11.57 7.29 -11.44
CA GLY A 138 -11.03 8.60 -11.82
C GLY A 138 -11.68 9.77 -11.05
N ILE A 139 -12.26 9.52 -9.88
CA ILE A 139 -12.86 10.53 -9.01
C ILE A 139 -11.75 11.13 -8.13
N PRO A 140 -11.42 12.43 -8.26
CA PRO A 140 -10.26 13.02 -7.59
C PRO A 140 -10.45 13.22 -6.09
N ALA A 141 -11.68 13.36 -5.60
CA ALA A 141 -12.00 13.59 -4.20
C ALA A 141 -13.44 13.21 -3.88
N PHE A 142 -13.72 12.87 -2.63
CA PHE A 142 -15.05 12.64 -2.11
C PHE A 142 -15.17 13.18 -0.69
N TYR A 143 -16.40 13.42 -0.24
CA TYR A 143 -16.70 13.84 1.11
C TYR A 143 -17.34 12.68 1.88
N THR A 144 -16.98 12.53 3.14
CA THR A 144 -17.53 11.52 4.03
C THR A 144 -17.66 12.07 5.45
N PRO A 145 -18.74 11.75 6.18
CA PRO A 145 -18.84 12.08 7.60
C PRO A 145 -17.99 11.14 8.48
N THR A 146 -17.39 10.11 7.89
CA THR A 146 -16.55 9.15 8.63
C THR A 146 -15.38 9.85 9.29
N ALA A 147 -15.23 9.63 10.59
CA ALA A 147 -14.19 10.19 11.43
C ALA A 147 -14.24 11.73 11.62
N ALA A 148 -15.37 12.38 11.29
CA ALA A 148 -15.59 13.78 11.66
C ALA A 148 -15.52 13.96 13.19
N GLY A 149 -14.83 14.99 13.67
CA GLY A 149 -14.60 15.23 15.10
C GLY A 149 -13.53 14.32 15.75
N THR A 150 -12.77 13.60 14.98
CA THR A 150 -11.64 12.78 15.46
C THR A 150 -10.30 13.28 14.92
N TRP A 151 -9.22 12.73 15.43
CA TRP A 151 -7.86 13.02 14.95
C TRP A 151 -7.68 12.82 13.43
N VAL A 152 -8.45 11.92 12.82
CA VAL A 152 -8.40 11.70 11.36
C VAL A 152 -8.78 12.96 10.61
N GLN A 153 -9.72 13.76 11.12
CA GLN A 153 -10.09 15.05 10.54
C GLN A 153 -8.95 16.07 10.63
N GLU A 154 -8.10 15.97 11.65
CA GLU A 154 -6.98 16.88 11.93
C GLU A 154 -5.65 16.41 11.32
N GLY A 155 -5.67 15.38 10.48
CA GLY A 155 -4.48 14.85 9.83
C GLY A 155 -4.16 13.38 10.16
N GLY A 156 -4.83 12.80 11.15
CA GLY A 156 -4.70 11.39 11.53
C GLY A 156 -3.55 11.11 12.51
N CYS A 157 -3.29 9.83 12.69
CA CYS A 157 -2.16 9.37 13.49
C CYS A 157 -0.82 9.56 12.77
N PRO A 158 0.30 9.64 13.49
CA PRO A 158 1.62 9.66 12.87
C PRO A 158 1.80 8.49 11.89
N ILE A 159 2.32 8.79 10.71
CA ILE A 159 2.56 7.76 9.68
C ILE A 159 3.85 7.01 9.98
N LYS A 160 4.82 7.68 10.58
CA LYS A 160 6.13 7.09 10.88
C LYS A 160 6.71 7.64 12.18
N TYR A 161 7.38 6.75 12.89
CA TYR A 161 8.17 7.09 14.06
C TYR A 161 9.67 6.99 13.76
N ASN A 162 10.47 7.74 14.48
CA ASN A 162 11.91 7.55 14.56
C ASN A 162 12.23 6.39 15.53
N ALA A 163 13.45 5.89 15.48
CA ALA A 163 13.88 4.80 16.36
C ALA A 163 13.84 5.16 17.87
N ASP A 164 13.82 6.44 18.20
CA ASP A 164 13.71 6.98 19.55
C ASP A 164 12.25 7.20 19.99
N GLY A 165 11.27 6.85 19.15
CA GLY A 165 9.84 7.00 19.40
C GLY A 165 9.28 8.39 19.11
N THR A 166 10.08 9.33 18.64
CA THR A 166 9.58 10.64 18.19
C THR A 166 8.88 10.52 16.83
N VAL A 167 7.94 11.42 16.55
CA VAL A 167 7.24 11.47 15.26
C VAL A 167 8.17 12.05 14.20
N GLN A 168 8.19 11.40 13.04
CA GLN A 168 8.97 11.83 11.87
C GLN A 168 8.22 12.86 11.05
#